data_87d49a1901fe54de08b8334d15f85a0e
#
_entry.id   87d49a1901fe54de08b8334d15f85a0e
#
_cell.length_a   1.000
_cell.length_b   1.000
_cell.length_c   1.000
_cell.angle_alpha   90.00
_cell.angle_beta   90.00
_cell.angle_gamma   90.00
#
_symmetry.space_group_name_H-M   'P 1'
#
loop_
_entity.id
_entity.type
_entity.pdbx_description
1 polymer ?
#
loop_
_entity_poly.entity_id
_entity_poly.type
_entity_poly.pdbx_seq_one_letter_code
_entity_poly.pdbx_strand_id
1 'polypeptide(L)'
;MKLKTALLAATLGFATAANAETVLTVSSWVPQTHFIYTDILVPYAESVAEATEGRVTLNIMPAPLGAPPQHFELARTGVADITWGNFTYEPERFTALWFAEFPFVGTNAEASSVALWRTYEKHLAENPVFDGVQMLGVGLFGGGQIHHGAKPVITPEDIANQKVRIGGPIQTQIMEALGAVPVAAPATKAYELLEGGVIDASLHSVESVMNFRLEESLKNHTIVPDGLYDSSFFIVINEAKWQSLDEADRTSIAAVSGEALSRLWGQQFNAQHEKAMALFAEGGHQFHEPSAELMAAITAVSDTMIAQWVEAAKAAGVADPEAMRADYLATYAELAK
;
A
#
# COMPACT_ATOMS: atom_id res chain seq x y z
N MET A 1 -25.19 79.68 23.20
CA MET A 1 -24.06 78.80 22.86
C MET A 1 -24.49 77.36 23.18
N LYS A 2 -24.76 76.54 22.14
CA LYS A 2 -25.14 75.13 22.33
C LYS A 2 -23.96 74.27 21.81
N LEU A 3 -23.29 73.60 22.72
CA LEU A 3 -22.24 72.62 22.40
C LEU A 3 -22.90 71.36 21.84
N LYS A 4 -22.54 70.96 20.60
CA LYS A 4 -22.94 69.67 20.01
C LYS A 4 -21.77 68.68 20.28
N THR A 5 -22.04 67.72 21.12
CA THR A 5 -21.12 66.57 21.37
C THR A 5 -21.32 65.58 20.24
N ALA A 6 -20.31 65.37 19.42
CA ALA A 6 -20.28 64.31 18.38
C ALA A 6 -19.77 63.02 19.00
N LEU A 7 -20.60 61.99 19.01
CA LEU A 7 -20.25 60.62 19.45
C LEU A 7 -19.61 59.90 18.24
N LEU A 8 -18.31 59.66 18.31
CA LEU A 8 -17.58 58.89 17.30
C LEU A 8 -17.71 57.39 17.66
N ALA A 9 -18.55 56.62 16.93
CA ALA A 9 -18.66 55.18 17.08
C ALA A 9 -17.46 54.53 16.34
N ALA A 10 -16.53 53.98 17.13
CA ALA A 10 -15.44 53.16 16.61
C ALA A 10 -16.01 51.77 16.28
N THR A 11 -16.24 51.48 15.00
CA THR A 11 -16.49 50.10 14.50
C THR A 11 -15.15 49.35 14.51
N LEU A 12 -14.95 48.46 15.49
CA LEU A 12 -13.93 47.43 15.41
C LEU A 12 -14.30 46.45 14.28
N GLY A 13 -13.67 46.61 13.14
CA GLY A 13 -13.67 45.61 12.10
C GLY A 13 -12.88 44.39 12.59
N PHE A 14 -13.55 43.29 12.86
CA PHE A 14 -12.87 42.02 12.93
C PHE A 14 -12.31 41.70 11.53
N ALA A 15 -11.03 41.96 11.33
CA ALA A 15 -10.32 41.40 10.18
C ALA A 15 -10.25 39.88 10.42
N THR A 16 -11.10 39.14 9.76
CA THR A 16 -10.90 37.70 9.57
C THR A 16 -9.58 37.60 8.80
N ALA A 17 -8.52 37.14 9.46
CA ALA A 17 -7.30 36.75 8.76
C ALA A 17 -7.74 35.65 7.76
N ALA A 18 -7.75 36.01 6.47
CA ALA A 18 -7.85 35.01 5.42
C ALA A 18 -6.55 34.20 5.54
N ASN A 19 -6.62 33.02 6.16
CA ASN A 19 -5.51 32.07 6.10
C ASN A 19 -5.29 31.75 4.63
N ALA A 20 -4.06 31.96 4.15
CA ALA A 20 -3.70 31.57 2.79
C ALA A 20 -3.92 30.06 2.64
N GLU A 21 -4.62 29.68 1.60
CA GLU A 21 -4.81 28.25 1.23
C GLU A 21 -3.42 27.59 1.07
N THR A 22 -3.21 26.48 1.78
CA THR A 22 -2.00 25.66 1.63
C THR A 22 -2.30 24.55 0.65
N VAL A 23 -1.60 24.55 -0.48
CA VAL A 23 -1.70 23.47 -1.48
C VAL A 23 -0.56 22.48 -1.29
N LEU A 24 -0.87 21.21 -1.02
CA LEU A 24 0.09 20.12 -0.90
C LEU A 24 0.15 19.33 -2.21
N THR A 25 1.35 19.13 -2.74
CA THR A 25 1.56 18.32 -3.94
C THR A 25 1.57 16.84 -3.62
N VAL A 26 0.79 16.05 -4.37
CA VAL A 26 0.73 14.57 -4.25
C VAL A 26 1.31 13.94 -5.51
N SER A 27 2.34 13.11 -5.39
CA SER A 27 2.85 12.31 -6.51
C SER A 27 2.30 10.89 -6.47
N SER A 28 1.77 10.42 -7.61
CA SER A 28 1.27 9.06 -7.80
C SER A 28 1.92 8.43 -9.03
N TRP A 29 2.34 7.18 -8.91
CA TRP A 29 2.98 6.45 -10.02
C TRP A 29 2.01 5.63 -10.86
N VAL A 30 0.73 5.57 -10.48
CA VAL A 30 -0.33 5.00 -11.31
C VAL A 30 -1.02 6.09 -12.14
N PRO A 31 -1.59 5.75 -13.31
CA PRO A 31 -2.33 6.72 -14.12
C PRO A 31 -3.62 7.17 -13.43
N GLN A 32 -4.14 8.34 -13.84
CA GLN A 32 -5.36 8.93 -13.28
C GLN A 32 -6.63 8.05 -13.44
N THR A 33 -6.59 7.05 -14.31
CA THR A 33 -7.68 6.08 -14.51
C THR A 33 -7.62 4.88 -13.57
N HIS A 34 -6.56 4.75 -12.78
CA HIS A 34 -6.39 3.65 -11.83
C HIS A 34 -7.21 3.89 -10.56
N PHE A 35 -7.82 2.86 -10.00
CA PHE A 35 -8.68 3.00 -8.82
C PHE A 35 -7.97 3.62 -7.59
N ILE A 36 -6.67 3.39 -7.40
CA ILE A 36 -5.93 4.07 -6.34
C ILE A 36 -6.00 5.58 -6.50
N TYR A 37 -5.98 6.08 -7.74
CA TYR A 37 -6.15 7.51 -7.99
C TYR A 37 -7.60 7.95 -7.76
N THR A 38 -8.58 7.25 -8.38
CA THR A 38 -9.99 7.68 -8.39
C THR A 38 -10.72 7.39 -7.09
N ASP A 39 -10.43 6.25 -6.44
CA ASP A 39 -11.23 5.73 -5.34
C ASP A 39 -10.52 5.83 -3.97
N ILE A 40 -9.22 6.22 -3.96
CA ILE A 40 -8.46 6.43 -2.72
C ILE A 40 -7.91 7.86 -2.65
N LEU A 41 -7.05 8.28 -3.61
CA LEU A 41 -6.35 9.57 -3.49
C LEU A 41 -7.29 10.76 -3.67
N VAL A 42 -8.24 10.70 -4.60
CA VAL A 42 -9.23 11.78 -4.80
C VAL A 42 -10.17 11.88 -3.58
N PRO A 43 -10.83 10.82 -3.08
CA PRO A 43 -11.62 10.89 -1.86
C PRO A 43 -10.83 11.35 -0.63
N TYR A 44 -9.56 10.93 -0.50
CA TYR A 44 -8.71 11.42 0.58
C TYR A 44 -8.43 12.92 0.46
N ALA A 45 -8.17 13.43 -0.75
CA ALA A 45 -7.98 14.86 -0.99
C ALA A 45 -9.24 15.67 -0.64
N GLU A 46 -10.43 15.16 -0.98
CA GLU A 46 -11.70 15.77 -0.61
C GLU A 46 -11.91 15.77 0.91
N SER A 47 -11.58 14.66 1.60
CA SER A 47 -11.67 14.55 3.05
C SER A 47 -10.74 15.54 3.77
N VAL A 48 -9.52 15.74 3.26
CA VAL A 48 -8.57 16.73 3.81
C VAL A 48 -9.11 18.15 3.61
N ALA A 49 -9.63 18.47 2.43
CA ALA A 49 -10.20 19.79 2.15
C ALA A 49 -11.42 20.07 3.04
N GLU A 50 -12.31 19.09 3.22
CA GLU A 50 -13.47 19.21 4.11
C GLU A 50 -13.06 19.37 5.58
N ALA A 51 -12.16 18.52 6.09
CA ALA A 51 -11.71 18.56 7.47
C ALA A 51 -10.99 19.86 7.83
N THR A 52 -10.31 20.48 6.87
CA THR A 52 -9.60 21.74 7.04
C THR A 52 -10.42 22.97 6.60
N GLU A 53 -11.70 22.78 6.24
CA GLU A 53 -12.56 23.85 5.72
C GLU A 53 -11.93 24.61 4.53
N GLY A 54 -11.20 23.88 3.67
CA GLY A 54 -10.50 24.42 2.50
C GLY A 54 -9.18 25.14 2.79
N ARG A 55 -8.69 25.17 4.03
CA ARG A 55 -7.38 25.78 4.36
C ARG A 55 -6.23 24.96 3.80
N VAL A 56 -6.38 23.64 3.70
CA VAL A 56 -5.42 22.74 3.08
C VAL A 56 -6.10 21.96 1.95
N THR A 57 -5.49 21.98 0.78
CA THR A 57 -5.94 21.21 -0.38
C THR A 57 -4.81 20.34 -0.93
N LEU A 58 -5.16 19.20 -1.55
CA LEU A 58 -4.21 18.29 -2.17
C LEU A 58 -4.27 18.42 -3.69
N ASN A 59 -3.16 18.75 -4.31
CA ASN A 59 -2.98 18.76 -5.76
C ASN A 59 -2.31 17.47 -6.23
N ILE A 60 -3.10 16.51 -6.70
CA ILE A 60 -2.57 15.26 -7.24
C ILE A 60 -2.00 15.53 -8.63
N MET A 61 -0.69 15.36 -8.77
CA MET A 61 0.05 15.65 -9.99
C MET A 61 -0.44 14.79 -11.17
N PRO A 62 -0.57 15.36 -12.38
CA PRO A 62 -1.07 14.64 -13.54
C PRO A 62 -0.11 13.55 -14.07
N ALA A 63 1.16 13.62 -13.67
CA ALA A 63 2.19 12.64 -14.00
C ALA A 63 3.07 12.37 -12.77
N PRO A 64 3.64 11.16 -12.66
CA PRO A 64 4.54 10.82 -11.56
C PRO A 64 5.81 11.65 -11.60
N LEU A 65 6.30 12.06 -10.43
CA LEU A 65 7.56 12.79 -10.28
C LEU A 65 8.78 11.86 -10.25
N GLY A 66 8.57 10.54 -10.25
CA GLY A 66 9.62 9.54 -10.30
C GLY A 66 9.07 8.13 -10.54
N ALA A 67 9.98 7.16 -10.68
CA ALA A 67 9.63 5.75 -10.79
C ALA A 67 9.05 5.20 -9.47
N PRO A 68 8.24 4.10 -9.51
CA PRO A 68 7.60 3.57 -8.31
C PRO A 68 8.53 3.38 -7.10
N PRO A 69 9.77 2.85 -7.24
CA PRO A 69 10.68 2.69 -6.10
C PRO A 69 11.23 3.99 -5.49
N GLN A 70 11.00 5.14 -6.11
CA GLN A 70 11.56 6.41 -5.66
C GLN A 70 10.60 7.20 -4.75
N HIS A 71 9.34 6.76 -4.61
CA HIS A 71 8.28 7.57 -4.02
C HIS A 71 8.50 7.88 -2.54
N PHE A 72 9.12 7.00 -1.76
CA PHE A 72 9.48 7.33 -0.38
C PHE A 72 10.49 8.49 -0.32
N GLU A 73 11.55 8.40 -1.12
CA GLU A 73 12.57 9.44 -1.18
C GLU A 73 12.06 10.78 -1.75
N LEU A 74 11.09 10.76 -2.67
CA LEU A 74 10.46 12.00 -3.17
C LEU A 74 9.76 12.76 -2.05
N ALA A 75 9.06 12.08 -1.14
CA ALA A 75 8.48 12.71 0.04
C ALA A 75 9.57 13.11 1.04
N ARG A 76 10.47 12.19 1.39
CA ARG A 76 11.51 12.44 2.38
C ARG A 76 12.38 13.65 2.05
N THR A 77 12.68 13.85 0.77
CA THR A 77 13.49 14.97 0.29
C THR A 77 12.68 16.23 -0.07
N GLY A 78 11.36 16.18 0.02
CA GLY A 78 10.47 17.32 -0.28
C GLY A 78 10.33 17.63 -1.76
N VAL A 79 10.61 16.69 -2.67
CA VAL A 79 10.32 16.84 -4.11
C VAL A 79 8.81 16.77 -4.37
N ALA A 80 8.09 15.98 -3.59
CA ALA A 80 6.65 16.03 -3.44
C ALA A 80 6.31 16.17 -1.95
N ASP A 81 5.21 16.85 -1.62
CA ASP A 81 4.78 16.97 -0.23
C ASP A 81 4.23 15.63 0.27
N ILE A 82 3.40 14.96 -0.52
CA ILE A 82 2.78 13.66 -0.21
C ILE A 82 3.11 12.67 -1.31
N THR A 83 3.43 11.45 -0.91
CA THR A 83 3.57 10.31 -1.83
C THR A 83 2.95 9.06 -1.23
N TRP A 84 2.70 8.09 -2.09
CA TRP A 84 2.40 6.72 -1.71
C TRP A 84 3.29 5.77 -2.49
N GLY A 85 3.57 4.62 -1.93
CA GLY A 85 4.42 3.62 -2.56
C GLY A 85 4.33 2.28 -1.87
N ASN A 86 5.08 1.32 -2.39
CA ASN A 86 5.13 -0.02 -1.87
C ASN A 86 6.44 -0.20 -1.07
N PHE A 87 6.34 -0.60 0.19
CA PHE A 87 7.50 -0.85 1.05
C PHE A 87 8.43 -1.91 0.47
N THR A 88 7.89 -2.89 -0.26
CA THR A 88 8.67 -3.98 -0.87
C THR A 88 9.65 -3.49 -1.96
N TYR A 89 9.47 -2.26 -2.48
CA TYR A 89 10.40 -1.70 -3.48
C TYR A 89 11.69 -1.13 -2.88
N GLU A 90 11.75 -0.95 -1.56
CA GLU A 90 12.96 -0.57 -0.81
C GLU A 90 13.22 -1.59 0.32
N PRO A 91 13.50 -2.86 -0.02
CA PRO A 91 13.47 -3.97 0.94
C PRO A 91 14.49 -3.84 2.06
N GLU A 92 15.67 -3.26 1.80
CA GLU A 92 16.71 -3.06 2.80
C GLU A 92 16.28 -2.03 3.86
N ARG A 93 15.53 -1.02 3.45
CA ARG A 93 14.99 0.00 4.35
C ARG A 93 13.88 -0.57 5.23
N PHE A 94 12.92 -1.29 4.64
CA PHE A 94 11.68 -1.66 5.29
C PHE A 94 11.62 -3.12 5.76
N THR A 95 12.76 -3.72 6.05
CA THR A 95 12.86 -5.09 6.57
C THR A 95 11.94 -5.34 7.77
N ALA A 96 11.76 -4.35 8.65
CA ALA A 96 10.89 -4.45 9.82
C ALA A 96 9.42 -4.77 9.46
N LEU A 97 8.96 -4.38 8.26
CA LEU A 97 7.57 -4.54 7.81
C LEU A 97 7.28 -5.86 7.08
N TRP A 98 8.27 -6.69 6.80
CA TRP A 98 8.08 -7.92 6.04
C TRP A 98 7.11 -8.91 6.68
N PHE A 99 6.88 -8.83 7.99
CA PHE A 99 5.92 -9.70 8.69
C PHE A 99 4.51 -9.64 8.11
N ALA A 100 4.11 -8.51 7.54
CA ALA A 100 2.80 -8.31 6.93
C ALA A 100 2.72 -8.84 5.48
N GLU A 101 3.85 -9.25 4.90
CA GLU A 101 3.93 -9.72 3.52
C GLU A 101 4.15 -11.23 3.39
N PHE A 102 4.31 -11.95 4.50
CA PHE A 102 4.52 -13.40 4.50
C PHE A 102 3.29 -14.17 4.00
N PRO A 103 3.46 -15.42 3.55
CA PRO A 103 2.33 -16.29 3.25
C PRO A 103 1.37 -16.43 4.43
N PHE A 104 0.09 -16.60 4.13
CA PHE A 104 -0.98 -16.89 5.09
C PHE A 104 -1.26 -15.79 6.11
N VAL A 105 -1.08 -14.53 5.72
CA VAL A 105 -1.39 -13.36 6.58
C VAL A 105 -2.83 -12.86 6.42
N GLY A 106 -3.58 -13.45 5.50
CA GLY A 106 -5.00 -13.17 5.27
C GLY A 106 -5.28 -12.53 3.92
N THR A 107 -6.57 -12.50 3.55
CA THR A 107 -7.03 -12.01 2.24
C THR A 107 -8.04 -10.85 2.34
N ASN A 108 -8.37 -10.39 3.54
CA ASN A 108 -9.23 -9.22 3.73
C ASN A 108 -8.36 -7.95 3.82
N ALA A 109 -8.28 -7.18 2.74
CA ALA A 109 -7.43 -6.00 2.65
C ALA A 109 -7.79 -4.91 3.68
N GLU A 110 -9.07 -4.74 4.05
CA GLU A 110 -9.47 -3.80 5.10
C GLU A 110 -8.92 -4.22 6.45
N ALA A 111 -9.14 -5.47 6.83
CA ALA A 111 -8.65 -6.02 8.09
C ALA A 111 -7.11 -5.95 8.17
N SER A 112 -6.42 -6.34 7.10
CA SER A 112 -4.95 -6.31 7.01
C SER A 112 -4.40 -4.89 7.10
N SER A 113 -5.00 -3.92 6.41
CA SER A 113 -4.53 -2.52 6.41
C SER A 113 -4.71 -1.86 7.77
N VAL A 114 -5.86 -2.08 8.43
CA VAL A 114 -6.11 -1.57 9.78
C VAL A 114 -5.20 -2.26 10.81
N ALA A 115 -4.99 -3.56 10.69
CA ALA A 115 -4.07 -4.29 11.57
C ALA A 115 -2.63 -3.78 11.41
N LEU A 116 -2.18 -3.52 10.17
CA LEU A 116 -0.86 -2.95 9.92
C LEU A 116 -0.72 -1.53 10.50
N TRP A 117 -1.76 -0.68 10.36
CA TRP A 117 -1.73 0.65 10.96
C TRP A 117 -1.57 0.60 12.48
N ARG A 118 -2.40 -0.20 13.17
CA ARG A 118 -2.31 -0.36 14.64
C ARG A 118 -0.98 -0.94 15.10
N THR A 119 -0.41 -1.86 14.30
CA THR A 119 0.91 -2.43 14.58
C THR A 119 2.00 -1.39 14.37
N TYR A 120 1.90 -0.56 13.32
CA TYR A 120 2.81 0.55 13.09
C TYR A 120 2.78 1.54 14.27
N GLU A 121 1.61 2.01 14.68
CA GLU A 121 1.48 2.95 15.81
C GLU A 121 2.09 2.40 17.10
N LYS A 122 1.88 1.10 17.37
CA LYS A 122 2.32 0.48 18.62
C LYS A 122 3.82 0.16 18.65
N HIS A 123 4.40 -0.22 17.54
CA HIS A 123 5.74 -0.82 17.50
C HIS A 123 6.75 -0.09 16.63
N LEU A 124 6.32 0.73 15.68
CA LEU A 124 7.19 1.25 14.63
C LEU A 124 7.13 2.77 14.45
N ALA A 125 6.21 3.49 15.10
CA ALA A 125 6.02 4.93 14.89
C ALA A 125 7.29 5.76 15.17
N GLU A 126 8.12 5.31 16.11
CA GLU A 126 9.38 5.96 16.46
C GLU A 126 10.62 5.29 15.82
N ASN A 127 10.42 4.35 14.88
CA ASN A 127 11.54 3.68 14.22
C ASN A 127 12.22 4.65 13.24
N PRO A 128 13.56 4.85 13.32
CA PRO A 128 14.30 5.79 12.48
C PRO A 128 14.18 5.53 10.97
N VAL A 129 13.69 4.38 10.55
CA VAL A 129 13.46 4.07 9.13
C VAL A 129 12.48 5.05 8.47
N PHE A 130 11.62 5.68 9.28
CA PHE A 130 10.64 6.68 8.83
C PHE A 130 11.12 8.13 9.00
N ASP A 131 12.35 8.38 9.43
CA ASP A 131 12.87 9.74 9.59
C ASP A 131 12.75 10.56 8.30
N GLY A 132 12.25 11.79 8.46
CA GLY A 132 12.02 12.74 7.38
C GLY A 132 10.66 12.68 6.71
N VAL A 133 9.78 11.78 7.17
CA VAL A 133 8.37 11.72 6.77
C VAL A 133 7.45 11.51 7.97
N GLN A 134 6.21 12.01 7.85
CA GLN A 134 5.10 11.65 8.71
C GLN A 134 4.22 10.64 7.98
N MET A 135 3.91 9.51 8.61
CA MET A 135 2.99 8.52 8.08
C MET A 135 1.55 9.05 8.13
N LEU A 136 0.86 9.04 7.00
CA LEU A 136 -0.55 9.39 6.87
C LEU A 136 -1.46 8.15 6.81
N GLY A 137 -0.94 7.02 6.39
CA GLY A 137 -1.66 5.76 6.33
C GLY A 137 -0.78 4.65 5.79
N VAL A 138 -1.24 3.43 5.96
CA VAL A 138 -0.63 2.22 5.40
C VAL A 138 -1.71 1.36 4.75
N GLY A 139 -1.32 0.43 3.91
CA GLY A 139 -2.26 -0.45 3.27
C GLY A 139 -1.67 -1.79 2.87
N LEU A 140 -2.55 -2.74 2.65
CA LEU A 140 -2.27 -4.05 2.06
C LEU A 140 -3.29 -4.33 0.97
N PHE A 141 -3.00 -5.24 0.05
CA PHE A 141 -3.94 -5.54 -1.03
C PHE A 141 -4.80 -6.80 -0.78
N GLY A 142 -4.57 -7.53 0.30
CA GLY A 142 -5.41 -8.67 0.69
C GLY A 142 -5.09 -9.97 -0.04
N GLY A 143 -3.82 -10.31 -0.12
CA GLY A 143 -3.33 -11.60 -0.61
C GLY A 143 -3.01 -11.67 -2.09
N GLY A 144 -1.71 -11.77 -2.38
CA GLY A 144 -1.19 -12.04 -3.71
C GLY A 144 -1.31 -13.52 -4.08
N GLN A 145 -1.37 -13.80 -5.38
CA GLN A 145 -1.61 -15.11 -5.95
C GLN A 145 -0.65 -15.39 -7.11
N ILE A 146 -0.67 -16.62 -7.64
CA ILE A 146 0.08 -16.99 -8.84
C ILE A 146 -0.81 -16.88 -10.07
N HIS A 147 -0.38 -16.12 -11.06
CA HIS A 147 -1.09 -15.97 -12.33
C HIS A 147 -0.19 -16.40 -13.48
N HIS A 148 -0.67 -17.36 -14.29
CA HIS A 148 0.10 -17.93 -15.41
C HIS A 148 -0.65 -17.79 -16.72
N GLY A 149 0.08 -17.49 -17.81
CA GLY A 149 -0.54 -17.31 -19.12
C GLY A 149 -1.09 -18.59 -19.74
N ALA A 150 -0.30 -19.65 -19.73
CA ALA A 150 -0.56 -20.83 -20.56
C ALA A 150 -1.15 -22.05 -19.82
N LYS A 151 -0.92 -22.19 -18.52
CA LYS A 151 -1.25 -23.41 -17.78
C LYS A 151 -1.58 -23.17 -16.31
N PRO A 152 -2.30 -24.09 -15.65
CA PRO A 152 -2.45 -24.03 -14.20
C PRO A 152 -1.11 -24.27 -13.47
N VAL A 153 -0.98 -23.72 -12.27
CA VAL A 153 0.11 -24.01 -11.33
C VAL A 153 -0.52 -24.69 -10.11
N ILE A 154 -0.50 -26.02 -10.08
CA ILE A 154 -1.13 -26.82 -9.02
C ILE A 154 -0.08 -27.46 -8.13
N THR A 155 1.04 -27.88 -8.71
CA THR A 155 2.17 -28.50 -8.00
C THR A 155 3.44 -27.65 -8.12
N PRO A 156 4.48 -27.89 -7.29
CA PRO A 156 5.77 -27.18 -7.44
C PRO A 156 6.40 -27.35 -8.83
N GLU A 157 6.24 -28.52 -9.46
CA GLU A 157 6.78 -28.82 -10.80
C GLU A 157 6.15 -27.95 -11.87
N ASP A 158 4.91 -27.49 -11.71
CA ASP A 158 4.23 -26.64 -12.68
C ASP A 158 4.89 -25.26 -12.81
N ILE A 159 5.48 -24.74 -11.74
CA ILE A 159 6.15 -23.43 -11.73
C ILE A 159 7.67 -23.55 -11.87
N ALA A 160 8.24 -24.74 -11.67
CA ALA A 160 9.68 -24.95 -11.77
C ALA A 160 10.22 -24.53 -13.14
N ASN A 161 11.35 -23.82 -13.15
CA ASN A 161 11.99 -23.22 -14.31
C ASN A 161 11.16 -22.19 -15.09
N GLN A 162 9.96 -21.82 -14.62
CA GLN A 162 9.19 -20.73 -15.24
C GLN A 162 9.75 -19.38 -14.80
N LYS A 163 9.77 -18.41 -15.69
CA LYS A 163 10.14 -17.03 -15.39
C LYS A 163 8.94 -16.31 -14.82
N VAL A 164 9.03 -15.93 -13.57
CA VAL A 164 7.92 -15.33 -12.81
C VAL A 164 8.25 -13.91 -12.41
N ARG A 165 7.45 -12.94 -12.84
CA ARG A 165 7.61 -11.57 -12.35
C ARG A 165 7.29 -11.53 -10.86
N ILE A 166 8.18 -10.91 -10.11
CA ILE A 166 8.04 -10.66 -8.67
C ILE A 166 8.23 -9.16 -8.36
N GLY A 167 7.67 -8.70 -7.24
CA GLY A 167 7.78 -7.31 -6.79
C GLY A 167 8.83 -7.09 -5.70
N GLY A 168 9.24 -8.14 -4.97
CA GLY A 168 10.11 -7.96 -3.82
C GLY A 168 10.69 -9.25 -3.26
N PRO A 169 11.42 -9.14 -2.13
CA PRO A 169 12.24 -10.24 -1.59
C PRO A 169 11.43 -11.44 -1.09
N ILE A 170 10.25 -11.21 -0.49
CA ILE A 170 9.38 -12.31 -0.02
C ILE A 170 8.96 -13.18 -1.20
N GLN A 171 8.48 -12.57 -2.26
CA GLN A 171 8.09 -13.25 -3.49
C GLN A 171 9.28 -13.94 -4.17
N THR A 172 10.48 -13.33 -4.12
CA THR A 172 11.72 -13.93 -4.63
C THR A 172 11.99 -15.25 -3.91
N GLN A 173 12.02 -15.23 -2.58
CA GLN A 173 12.31 -16.42 -1.76
C GLN A 173 11.30 -17.55 -2.00
N ILE A 174 9.99 -17.21 -2.11
CA ILE A 174 8.95 -18.19 -2.42
C ILE A 174 9.21 -18.82 -3.79
N MET A 175 9.43 -18.02 -4.82
CA MET A 175 9.64 -18.53 -6.19
C MET A 175 10.91 -19.34 -6.34
N GLU A 176 12.01 -18.93 -5.73
CA GLU A 176 13.27 -19.69 -5.70
C GLU A 176 13.10 -21.04 -5.01
N ALA A 177 12.39 -21.08 -3.87
CA ALA A 177 12.12 -22.31 -3.14
C ALA A 177 11.23 -23.30 -3.93
N LEU A 178 10.35 -22.78 -4.80
CA LEU A 178 9.53 -23.57 -5.73
C LEU A 178 10.26 -23.91 -7.04
N GLY A 179 11.54 -23.54 -7.17
CA GLY A 179 12.35 -23.81 -8.36
C GLY A 179 12.04 -22.94 -9.58
N ALA A 180 11.28 -21.87 -9.41
CA ALA A 180 11.01 -20.89 -10.47
C ALA A 180 12.20 -19.93 -10.66
N VAL A 181 12.18 -19.13 -11.71
CA VAL A 181 13.16 -18.09 -12.03
C VAL A 181 12.53 -16.72 -11.78
N PRO A 182 12.79 -16.06 -10.65
CA PRO A 182 12.20 -14.76 -10.35
C PRO A 182 12.78 -13.66 -11.25
N VAL A 183 11.90 -12.79 -11.76
CA VAL A 183 12.24 -11.60 -12.55
C VAL A 183 11.70 -10.38 -11.80
N ALA A 184 12.58 -9.66 -11.12
CA ALA A 184 12.21 -8.49 -10.32
C ALA A 184 11.85 -7.30 -11.20
N ALA A 185 10.64 -6.79 -11.04
CA ALA A 185 10.16 -5.59 -11.73
C ALA A 185 8.96 -4.95 -10.99
N PRO A 186 8.79 -3.62 -11.06
CA PRO A 186 7.58 -2.97 -10.59
C PRO A 186 6.33 -3.49 -11.33
N ALA A 187 5.15 -3.42 -10.68
CA ALA A 187 3.89 -3.87 -11.26
C ALA A 187 3.58 -3.22 -12.63
N THR A 188 3.95 -1.94 -12.79
CA THR A 188 3.79 -1.18 -14.04
C THR A 188 4.55 -1.75 -15.25
N LYS A 189 5.50 -2.67 -15.03
CA LYS A 189 6.28 -3.32 -16.09
C LYS A 189 5.74 -4.70 -16.48
N ALA A 190 4.80 -5.25 -15.73
CA ALA A 190 4.32 -6.61 -15.93
C ALA A 190 3.73 -6.84 -17.33
N TYR A 191 2.92 -5.90 -17.84
CA TYR A 191 2.33 -5.97 -19.16
C TYR A 191 3.41 -6.08 -20.27
N GLU A 192 4.39 -5.19 -20.22
CA GLU A 192 5.50 -5.15 -21.20
C GLU A 192 6.34 -6.44 -21.18
N LEU A 193 6.57 -7.00 -19.97
CA LEU A 193 7.33 -8.24 -19.82
C LEU A 193 6.57 -9.48 -20.32
N LEU A 194 5.24 -9.52 -20.11
CA LEU A 194 4.37 -10.60 -20.63
C LEU A 194 4.28 -10.54 -22.14
N GLU A 195 3.93 -9.41 -22.73
CA GLU A 195 3.83 -9.23 -24.18
C GLU A 195 5.16 -9.46 -24.90
N GLY A 196 6.27 -9.12 -24.25
CA GLY A 196 7.61 -9.38 -24.76
C GLY A 196 8.08 -10.83 -24.61
N GLY A 197 7.29 -11.72 -23.98
CA GLY A 197 7.68 -13.10 -23.71
C GLY A 197 8.89 -13.25 -22.77
N VAL A 198 9.14 -12.22 -21.94
CA VAL A 198 10.24 -12.22 -20.96
C VAL A 198 9.89 -13.06 -19.75
N ILE A 199 8.59 -13.11 -19.39
CA ILE A 199 8.04 -13.86 -18.27
C ILE A 199 6.89 -14.76 -18.71
N ASP A 200 6.71 -15.87 -18.01
CA ASP A 200 5.64 -16.87 -18.24
C ASP A 200 4.47 -16.66 -17.29
N ALA A 201 4.74 -16.10 -16.10
CA ALA A 201 3.81 -15.91 -15.01
C ALA A 201 4.14 -14.63 -14.24
N SER A 202 3.20 -14.18 -13.42
CA SER A 202 3.40 -13.01 -12.58
C SER A 202 2.70 -13.19 -11.23
N LEU A 203 3.34 -12.72 -10.16
CA LEU A 203 2.73 -12.62 -8.84
C LEU A 203 2.06 -11.25 -8.72
N HIS A 204 0.75 -11.27 -8.47
CA HIS A 204 -0.11 -10.12 -8.25
C HIS A 204 -1.25 -10.50 -7.29
N SER A 205 -1.96 -9.53 -6.75
CA SER A 205 -3.33 -9.72 -6.29
C SER A 205 -4.27 -9.82 -7.50
N VAL A 206 -5.45 -10.42 -7.31
CA VAL A 206 -6.38 -10.69 -8.43
C VAL A 206 -6.81 -9.40 -9.13
N GLU A 207 -7.15 -8.36 -8.36
CA GLU A 207 -7.55 -7.06 -8.93
C GLU A 207 -6.41 -6.35 -9.66
N SER A 208 -5.15 -6.60 -9.29
CA SER A 208 -4.00 -6.03 -9.98
C SER A 208 -3.87 -6.60 -11.40
N VAL A 209 -4.24 -7.86 -11.63
CA VAL A 209 -4.29 -8.43 -12.99
C VAL A 209 -5.24 -7.61 -13.87
N MET A 210 -6.41 -7.24 -13.37
CA MET A 210 -7.36 -6.36 -14.08
C MET A 210 -6.82 -4.93 -14.23
N ASN A 211 -6.37 -4.32 -13.13
CA ASN A 211 -6.00 -2.90 -13.12
C ASN A 211 -4.73 -2.57 -13.91
N PHE A 212 -3.81 -3.54 -14.08
CA PHE A 212 -2.64 -3.43 -14.96
C PHE A 212 -2.84 -4.02 -16.35
N ARG A 213 -4.09 -4.40 -16.71
CA ARG A 213 -4.48 -4.94 -18.01
C ARG A 213 -3.73 -6.21 -18.40
N LEU A 214 -3.57 -7.12 -17.46
CA LEU A 214 -2.86 -8.39 -17.64
C LEU A 214 -3.84 -9.54 -17.93
N GLU A 215 -5.14 -9.30 -17.90
CA GLU A 215 -6.23 -10.28 -18.00
C GLU A 215 -6.24 -11.02 -19.34
N GLU A 216 -5.73 -10.43 -20.41
CA GLU A 216 -5.61 -11.15 -21.68
C GLU A 216 -4.43 -12.10 -21.73
N SER A 217 -3.36 -11.79 -21.00
CA SER A 217 -2.12 -12.57 -20.99
C SER A 217 -2.06 -13.58 -19.84
N LEU A 218 -2.86 -13.40 -18.76
CA LEU A 218 -2.87 -14.25 -17.59
C LEU A 218 -4.28 -14.83 -17.36
N LYS A 219 -4.51 -16.06 -17.81
CA LYS A 219 -5.84 -16.71 -17.77
C LYS A 219 -5.96 -17.81 -16.69
N ASN A 220 -4.86 -18.23 -16.06
CA ASN A 220 -4.85 -19.26 -15.04
C ASN A 220 -4.42 -18.66 -13.70
N HIS A 221 -5.27 -18.79 -12.69
CA HIS A 221 -5.05 -18.20 -11.37
C HIS A 221 -5.03 -19.30 -10.32
N THR A 222 -3.89 -19.50 -9.66
CA THR A 222 -3.80 -20.41 -8.52
C THR A 222 -4.03 -19.62 -7.25
N ILE A 223 -5.12 -19.93 -6.56
CA ILE A 223 -5.57 -19.21 -5.37
C ILE A 223 -5.11 -19.97 -4.13
N VAL A 224 -4.09 -19.44 -3.49
CA VAL A 224 -3.55 -19.96 -2.24
C VAL A 224 -4.44 -19.47 -1.10
N PRO A 225 -5.01 -20.36 -0.28
CA PRO A 225 -5.79 -19.97 0.89
C PRO A 225 -4.99 -19.03 1.82
N ASP A 226 -5.64 -18.01 2.33
CA ASP A 226 -5.05 -16.95 3.15
C ASP A 226 -3.89 -16.19 2.49
N GLY A 227 -3.71 -16.30 1.16
CA GLY A 227 -2.74 -15.59 0.35
C GLY A 227 -1.37 -16.27 0.28
N LEU A 228 -0.76 -16.23 -0.90
CA LEU A 228 0.63 -16.67 -1.11
C LEU A 228 1.62 -15.68 -0.49
N TYR A 229 1.28 -14.40 -0.51
CA TYR A 229 2.02 -13.28 0.07
C TYR A 229 1.07 -12.08 0.15
N ASP A 230 1.49 -11.00 0.77
CA ASP A 230 0.83 -9.71 0.61
C ASP A 230 1.88 -8.65 0.17
N SER A 231 1.45 -7.44 -0.10
CA SER A 231 2.33 -6.29 -0.31
C SER A 231 1.82 -5.11 0.48
N SER A 232 2.71 -4.52 1.22
CA SER A 232 2.43 -3.40 2.11
C SER A 232 2.77 -2.05 1.45
N PHE A 233 1.92 -1.05 1.71
CA PHE A 233 1.99 0.28 1.12
C PHE A 233 2.06 1.35 2.20
N PHE A 234 2.71 2.46 1.88
CA PHE A 234 2.74 3.68 2.66
C PHE A 234 2.02 4.81 1.95
N ILE A 235 1.44 5.71 2.73
CA ILE A 235 1.06 7.05 2.33
C ILE A 235 1.74 7.99 3.32
N VAL A 236 2.63 8.86 2.85
CA VAL A 236 3.48 9.70 3.69
C VAL A 236 3.48 11.15 3.24
N ILE A 237 3.67 12.06 4.19
CA ILE A 237 3.96 13.48 3.93
C ILE A 237 5.38 13.81 4.38
N ASN A 238 6.05 14.70 3.68
CA ASN A 238 7.34 15.25 4.08
C ASN A 238 7.26 15.83 5.50
N GLU A 239 8.18 15.46 6.38
CA GLU A 239 8.17 15.87 7.78
C GLU A 239 8.25 17.39 7.94
N ALA A 240 9.16 18.07 7.22
CA ALA A 240 9.29 19.52 7.31
C ALA A 240 8.03 20.23 6.82
N LYS A 241 7.38 19.69 5.78
CA LYS A 241 6.11 20.21 5.27
C LYS A 241 4.99 20.00 6.29
N TRP A 242 4.89 18.83 6.89
CA TRP A 242 3.94 18.54 7.97
C TRP A 242 4.09 19.53 9.14
N GLN A 243 5.31 19.75 9.60
CA GLN A 243 5.60 20.68 10.69
C GLN A 243 5.33 22.15 10.33
N SER A 244 5.34 22.49 9.04
CA SER A 244 5.01 23.86 8.58
C SER A 244 3.52 24.18 8.56
N LEU A 245 2.65 23.17 8.70
CA LEU A 245 1.21 23.36 8.80
C LEU A 245 0.83 23.88 10.18
N ASP A 246 -0.26 24.64 10.30
CA ASP A 246 -0.83 25.04 11.57
C ASP A 246 -1.27 23.81 12.38
N GLU A 247 -1.19 23.87 13.69
CA GLU A 247 -1.57 22.77 14.60
C GLU A 247 -3.02 22.32 14.38
N ALA A 248 -3.94 23.26 14.13
CA ALA A 248 -5.32 22.97 13.85
C ALA A 248 -5.49 22.16 12.54
N ASP A 249 -4.72 22.50 11.51
CA ASP A 249 -4.74 21.79 10.23
C ASP A 249 -4.12 20.40 10.34
N ARG A 250 -2.98 20.27 11.06
CA ARG A 250 -2.41 18.94 11.36
C ARG A 250 -3.41 18.05 12.11
N THR A 251 -4.11 18.59 13.09
CA THR A 251 -5.14 17.86 13.84
C THR A 251 -6.29 17.43 12.95
N SER A 252 -6.76 18.32 12.07
CA SER A 252 -7.83 18.02 11.12
C SER A 252 -7.42 16.95 10.10
N ILE A 253 -6.21 17.04 9.54
CA ILE A 253 -5.68 16.05 8.61
C ILE A 253 -5.46 14.70 9.31
N ALA A 254 -4.93 14.69 10.52
CA ALA A 254 -4.73 13.47 11.30
C ALA A 254 -6.05 12.72 11.55
N ALA A 255 -7.16 13.46 11.75
CA ALA A 255 -8.48 12.86 11.98
C ALA A 255 -9.03 12.07 10.75
N VAL A 256 -8.61 12.42 9.53
CA VAL A 256 -9.01 11.74 8.29
C VAL A 256 -7.89 10.84 7.72
N SER A 257 -6.76 10.76 8.43
CA SER A 257 -5.59 9.94 8.11
C SER A 257 -5.52 8.71 9.02
N GLY A 258 -4.37 8.10 9.11
CA GLY A 258 -4.12 6.99 10.02
C GLY A 258 -5.00 5.78 9.74
N GLU A 259 -5.72 5.30 10.75
CA GLU A 259 -6.61 4.17 10.59
C GLU A 259 -7.73 4.44 9.57
N ALA A 260 -8.24 5.67 9.50
CA ALA A 260 -9.33 6.01 8.56
C ALA A 260 -8.86 5.86 7.11
N LEU A 261 -7.69 6.39 6.76
CA LEU A 261 -7.13 6.26 5.41
C LEU A 261 -6.71 4.81 5.11
N SER A 262 -6.15 4.10 6.09
CA SER A 262 -5.77 2.69 5.95
C SER A 262 -7.00 1.80 5.73
N ARG A 263 -8.10 2.10 6.39
CA ARG A 263 -9.40 1.45 6.21
C ARG A 263 -9.96 1.71 4.80
N LEU A 264 -9.97 2.97 4.36
CA LEU A 264 -10.37 3.33 3.00
C LEU A 264 -9.55 2.56 1.97
N TRP A 265 -8.22 2.50 2.15
CA TRP A 265 -7.33 1.74 1.28
C TRP A 265 -7.81 0.29 1.15
N GLY A 266 -7.94 -0.42 2.25
CA GLY A 266 -8.33 -1.83 2.26
C GLY A 266 -9.74 -2.07 1.72
N GLN A 267 -10.71 -1.21 2.02
CA GLN A 267 -12.06 -1.30 1.47
C GLN A 267 -12.07 -1.21 -0.06
N GLN A 268 -11.29 -0.29 -0.62
CA GLN A 268 -11.21 -0.15 -2.08
C GLN A 268 -10.52 -1.36 -2.72
N PHE A 269 -9.49 -1.93 -2.10
CA PHE A 269 -8.88 -3.16 -2.58
C PHE A 269 -9.84 -4.36 -2.52
N ASN A 270 -10.61 -4.54 -1.45
CA ASN A 270 -11.66 -5.56 -1.36
C ASN A 270 -12.71 -5.38 -2.48
N ALA A 271 -13.18 -4.15 -2.69
CA ALA A 271 -14.16 -3.87 -3.75
C ALA A 271 -13.60 -4.16 -5.17
N GLN A 272 -12.33 -3.84 -5.41
CA GLN A 272 -11.68 -4.14 -6.69
C GLN A 272 -11.43 -5.64 -6.85
N HIS A 273 -11.12 -6.37 -5.77
CA HIS A 273 -11.02 -7.83 -5.81
C HIS A 273 -12.33 -8.48 -6.26
N GLU A 274 -13.46 -8.11 -5.64
CA GLU A 274 -14.79 -8.61 -6.03
C GLU A 274 -15.10 -8.31 -7.50
N LYS A 275 -14.81 -7.10 -7.95
CA LYS A 275 -14.99 -6.69 -9.34
C LYS A 275 -14.13 -7.51 -10.31
N ALA A 276 -12.88 -7.77 -9.96
CA ALA A 276 -11.99 -8.58 -10.79
C ALA A 276 -12.43 -10.05 -10.85
N MET A 277 -12.86 -10.62 -9.72
CA MET A 277 -13.39 -11.98 -9.67
C MET A 277 -14.62 -12.15 -10.57
N ALA A 278 -15.56 -11.19 -10.55
CA ALA A 278 -16.73 -11.20 -11.43
C ALA A 278 -16.33 -11.10 -12.91
N LEU A 279 -15.44 -10.16 -13.25
CA LEU A 279 -14.94 -9.98 -14.63
C LEU A 279 -14.25 -11.26 -15.14
N PHE A 280 -13.43 -11.89 -14.33
CA PHE A 280 -12.67 -13.07 -14.73
C PHE A 280 -13.56 -14.31 -14.86
N ALA A 281 -14.60 -14.45 -14.02
CA ALA A 281 -15.59 -15.51 -14.17
C ALA A 281 -16.35 -15.40 -15.51
N GLU A 282 -16.72 -14.19 -15.92
CA GLU A 282 -17.35 -13.93 -17.22
C GLU A 282 -16.35 -14.08 -18.39
N GLY A 283 -15.08 -13.70 -18.18
CA GLY A 283 -14.01 -13.74 -19.18
C GLY A 283 -13.43 -15.14 -19.45
N GLY A 284 -13.95 -16.18 -18.79
CA GLY A 284 -13.49 -17.58 -18.99
C GLY A 284 -12.12 -17.88 -18.39
N HIS A 285 -11.68 -17.10 -17.40
CA HIS A 285 -10.48 -17.37 -16.62
C HIS A 285 -10.65 -18.63 -15.77
N GLN A 286 -9.56 -19.33 -15.52
CA GLN A 286 -9.56 -20.57 -14.76
C GLN A 286 -8.94 -20.35 -13.37
N PHE A 287 -9.67 -20.74 -12.35
CA PHE A 287 -9.22 -20.68 -10.95
C PHE A 287 -8.85 -22.08 -10.48
N HIS A 288 -7.71 -22.21 -9.84
CA HIS A 288 -7.14 -23.49 -9.43
C HIS A 288 -6.79 -23.46 -7.94
N GLU A 289 -7.01 -24.56 -7.26
CA GLU A 289 -6.51 -24.75 -5.90
C GLU A 289 -5.12 -25.39 -5.95
N PRO A 290 -4.18 -24.97 -5.08
CA PRO A 290 -2.87 -25.61 -4.97
C PRO A 290 -3.00 -27.02 -4.38
N SER A 291 -2.14 -27.94 -4.81
CA SER A 291 -2.04 -29.25 -4.21
C SER A 291 -1.52 -29.20 -2.77
N ALA A 292 -1.72 -30.26 -2.01
CA ALA A 292 -1.15 -30.39 -0.67
C ALA A 292 0.40 -30.28 -0.69
N GLU A 293 1.04 -30.73 -1.77
CA GLU A 293 2.48 -30.64 -1.96
C GLU A 293 2.95 -29.19 -2.16
N LEU A 294 2.25 -28.42 -3.01
CA LEU A 294 2.54 -27.00 -3.19
C LEU A 294 2.32 -26.22 -1.89
N MET A 295 1.22 -26.51 -1.17
CA MET A 295 0.95 -25.90 0.14
C MET A 295 2.04 -26.21 1.17
N ALA A 296 2.51 -27.47 1.23
CA ALA A 296 3.59 -27.86 2.12
C ALA A 296 4.91 -27.15 1.79
N ALA A 297 5.23 -26.99 0.51
CA ALA A 297 6.41 -26.24 0.07
C ALA A 297 6.33 -24.75 0.44
N ILE A 298 5.17 -24.11 0.24
CA ILE A 298 4.94 -22.70 0.65
C ILE A 298 5.05 -22.57 2.17
N THR A 299 4.49 -23.48 2.94
CA THR A 299 4.58 -23.46 4.41
C THR A 299 6.03 -23.56 4.88
N ALA A 300 6.81 -24.48 4.33
CA ALA A 300 8.19 -24.68 4.72
C ALA A 300 9.08 -23.45 4.44
N VAL A 301 8.87 -22.76 3.31
CA VAL A 301 9.59 -21.53 3.01
C VAL A 301 9.11 -20.38 3.91
N SER A 302 7.81 -20.29 4.19
CA SER A 302 7.25 -19.29 5.11
C SER A 302 7.87 -19.40 6.51
N ASP A 303 7.94 -20.58 7.08
CA ASP A 303 8.56 -20.82 8.40
C ASP A 303 10.03 -20.37 8.42
N THR A 304 10.76 -20.66 7.34
CA THR A 304 12.16 -20.26 7.19
C THR A 304 12.30 -18.74 7.13
N MET A 305 11.46 -18.07 6.33
CA MET A 305 11.46 -16.61 6.18
C MET A 305 11.11 -15.90 7.49
N ILE A 306 10.12 -16.40 8.24
CA ILE A 306 9.73 -15.84 9.54
C ILE A 306 10.90 -15.90 10.52
N ALA A 307 11.57 -17.06 10.60
CA ALA A 307 12.73 -17.24 11.50
C ALA A 307 13.88 -16.28 11.15
N GLN A 308 14.19 -16.11 9.86
CA GLN A 308 15.21 -15.18 9.39
C GLN A 308 14.81 -13.71 9.64
N TRP A 309 13.55 -13.37 9.41
CA TRP A 309 13.04 -12.04 9.62
C TRP A 309 13.13 -11.57 11.08
N VAL A 310 12.88 -12.45 12.05
CA VAL A 310 12.99 -12.10 13.48
C VAL A 310 14.36 -11.49 13.80
N GLU A 311 15.43 -12.08 13.32
CA GLU A 311 16.78 -11.55 13.54
C GLU A 311 17.03 -10.25 12.74
N ALA A 312 16.58 -10.20 11.49
CA ALA A 312 16.71 -9.01 10.66
C ALA A 312 15.90 -7.81 11.21
N ALA A 313 14.70 -8.05 11.72
CA ALA A 313 13.87 -7.02 12.34
C ALA A 313 14.46 -6.48 13.64
N LYS A 314 15.06 -7.33 14.48
CA LYS A 314 15.84 -6.89 15.65
C LYS A 314 17.00 -5.98 15.23
N ALA A 315 17.74 -6.36 14.19
CA ALA A 315 18.82 -5.54 13.65
C ALA A 315 18.32 -4.20 13.08
N ALA A 316 17.08 -4.16 12.58
CA ALA A 316 16.38 -2.96 12.10
C ALA A 316 15.73 -2.14 13.24
N GLY A 317 16.00 -2.45 14.51
CA GLY A 317 15.54 -1.68 15.66
C GLY A 317 14.17 -2.06 16.21
N VAL A 318 13.58 -3.20 15.79
CA VAL A 318 12.34 -3.70 16.38
C VAL A 318 12.67 -4.41 17.70
N ALA A 319 12.06 -3.94 18.80
CA ALA A 319 12.37 -4.45 20.14
C ALA A 319 11.93 -5.91 20.33
N ASP A 320 10.73 -6.25 19.85
CA ASP A 320 10.17 -7.61 19.93
C ASP A 320 9.41 -7.93 18.64
N PRO A 321 10.10 -8.46 17.60
CA PRO A 321 9.47 -8.80 16.33
C PRO A 321 8.38 -9.86 16.43
N GLU A 322 8.54 -10.83 17.33
CA GLU A 322 7.58 -11.91 17.52
C GLU A 322 6.27 -11.37 18.11
N ALA A 323 6.36 -10.53 19.15
CA ALA A 323 5.19 -9.85 19.71
C ALA A 323 4.53 -8.91 18.69
N MET A 324 5.31 -8.15 17.93
CA MET A 324 4.78 -7.28 16.88
C MET A 324 3.97 -8.06 15.82
N ARG A 325 4.50 -9.18 15.33
CA ARG A 325 3.79 -10.05 14.38
C ARG A 325 2.55 -10.68 15.02
N ALA A 326 2.64 -11.12 16.27
CA ALA A 326 1.49 -11.69 17.00
C ALA A 326 0.36 -10.66 17.16
N ASP A 327 0.66 -9.42 17.49
CA ASP A 327 -0.30 -8.31 17.59
C ASP A 327 -0.99 -8.05 16.25
N TYR A 328 -0.23 -8.04 15.15
CA TYR A 328 -0.78 -7.89 13.80
C TYR A 328 -1.78 -9.00 13.48
N LEU A 329 -1.39 -10.27 13.66
CA LEU A 329 -2.25 -11.41 13.35
C LEU A 329 -3.50 -11.46 14.25
N ALA A 330 -3.37 -11.11 15.53
CA ALA A 330 -4.49 -11.05 16.45
C ALA A 330 -5.49 -9.95 16.05
N THR A 331 -4.98 -8.77 15.68
CA THR A 331 -5.81 -7.65 15.22
C THR A 331 -6.50 -7.99 13.90
N TYR A 332 -5.78 -8.60 12.94
CA TYR A 332 -6.38 -9.09 11.71
C TYR A 332 -7.52 -10.08 11.99
N ALA A 333 -7.28 -11.09 12.81
CA ALA A 333 -8.28 -12.11 13.14
C ALA A 333 -9.51 -11.56 13.87
N GLU A 334 -9.39 -10.44 14.59
CA GLU A 334 -10.51 -9.72 15.19
C GLU A 334 -11.35 -9.00 14.13
N LEU A 335 -10.70 -8.33 13.17
CA LEU A 335 -11.33 -7.47 12.17
C LEU A 335 -11.88 -8.24 10.96
N ALA A 336 -11.34 -9.41 10.65
CA ALA A 336 -11.75 -10.23 9.50
C ALA A 336 -13.00 -11.10 9.75
N LYS A 337 -13.62 -10.99 10.93
CA LYS A 337 -14.88 -11.68 11.27
C LYS A 337 -16.07 -11.00 10.63
#